data_a6ffb92df77956813bae4c1bf34b1212
#
_entry.id   a6ffb92df77956813bae4c1bf34b1212
#
_cell.length_a   1.000
_cell.length_b   1.000
_cell.length_c   1.000
_cell.angle_alpha   90.00
_cell.angle_beta   90.00
_cell.angle_gamma   90.00
#
_symmetry.space_group_name_H-M   'P 1'
#
loop_
_entity.id
_entity.type
_entity.pdbx_description
1 polymer ?
#
loop_
_entity_poly.entity_id
_entity_poly.type
_entity_poly.pdbx_seq_one_letter_code
_entity_poly.pdbx_strand_id
1 'polypeptide(L)'
;MHAHDDIRIGTVVPAHERTAEVIRQLLPHGFETFQISFGIRVGDFDVTGLAAAVSAVLDAHEPGPHDLAPRVSAIGVYGNPLTSPETVADWERLIDSAALFGCDVVAGFTGRIPGRPVPESFGRFAAVFGPLAKRAEDRGVRLAFENCEKRGSWESGDWNIAHAPRAWDAMFAAVESPAIGLEWEPCHQLVSFVDPLPQLQKYASRIWHIHGKDAQVDWNVIREHGIRGGVQYIHHRTPGFGMTNWTDLISTLRQCQWRGSIDIEGFHDPVYRDALETTGQVAALGYLKRCRGGAFVPNPW
;
A
#
# COMPACT_ATOMS: atom_id res chain seq x y z
N MET A 1 1.98 26.52 3.08
CA MET A 1 1.27 25.20 3.13
C MET A 1 0.78 24.91 1.72
N HIS A 2 1.29 23.88 1.06
CA HIS A 2 0.80 23.50 -0.27
C HIS A 2 -0.56 22.82 -0.09
N ALA A 3 -1.59 23.19 -0.88
CA ALA A 3 -2.97 22.73 -0.67
C ALA A 3 -3.16 21.21 -0.88
N HIS A 4 -2.20 20.52 -1.49
CA HIS A 4 -2.24 19.08 -1.72
C HIS A 4 -1.29 18.27 -0.80
N ASP A 5 -0.75 18.91 0.25
CA ASP A 5 0.13 18.23 1.21
C ASP A 5 -0.63 17.25 2.14
N ASP A 6 -1.95 17.27 2.07
CA ASP A 6 -2.83 16.32 2.75
C ASP A 6 -2.76 14.90 2.14
N ILE A 7 -2.82 14.80 0.82
CA ILE A 7 -2.82 13.54 0.08
C ILE A 7 -1.79 13.61 -1.05
N ARG A 8 -0.69 12.88 -0.92
CA ARG A 8 0.37 12.80 -1.92
C ARG A 8 0.14 11.61 -2.85
N ILE A 9 0.52 11.76 -4.12
CA ILE A 9 0.40 10.71 -5.12
C ILE A 9 1.79 10.27 -5.55
N GLY A 10 2.07 8.99 -5.35
CA GLY A 10 3.37 8.41 -5.63
C GLY A 10 3.28 7.04 -6.34
N THR A 11 4.31 6.25 -6.19
CA THR A 11 4.36 4.90 -6.74
C THR A 11 5.19 3.94 -5.90
N VAL A 12 4.89 2.65 -6.01
CA VAL A 12 5.68 1.57 -5.41
C VAL A 12 6.89 1.30 -6.31
N VAL A 13 8.06 1.20 -5.71
CA VAL A 13 9.31 0.82 -6.38
C VAL A 13 9.92 -0.40 -5.69
N PRO A 14 10.43 -1.39 -6.43
CA PRO A 14 11.11 -2.53 -5.81
C PRO A 14 12.46 -2.13 -5.23
N ALA A 15 12.83 -2.72 -4.09
CA ALA A 15 14.15 -2.58 -3.50
C ALA A 15 15.17 -3.45 -4.26
N HIS A 16 16.11 -2.83 -4.92
CA HIS A 16 17.24 -3.47 -5.59
C HIS A 16 18.39 -2.45 -5.75
N GLU A 17 19.53 -2.87 -6.27
CA GLU A 17 20.73 -2.02 -6.40
C GLU A 17 20.50 -0.74 -7.23
N ARG A 18 19.53 -0.74 -8.14
CA ARG A 18 19.21 0.38 -9.01
C ARG A 18 17.99 1.20 -8.55
N THR A 19 17.45 0.97 -7.36
CA THR A 19 16.24 1.68 -6.87
C THR A 19 16.39 3.21 -6.92
N ALA A 20 17.51 3.73 -6.46
CA ALA A 20 17.80 5.18 -6.51
C ALA A 20 17.82 5.71 -7.96
N GLU A 21 18.34 4.93 -8.91
CA GLU A 21 18.32 5.29 -10.33
C GLU A 21 16.90 5.27 -10.92
N VAL A 22 16.10 4.27 -10.56
CA VAL A 22 14.69 4.20 -10.96
C VAL A 22 13.91 5.41 -10.43
N ILE A 23 14.10 5.77 -9.15
CA ILE A 23 13.48 6.96 -8.55
C ILE A 23 13.90 8.21 -9.33
N ARG A 24 15.19 8.38 -9.64
CA ARG A 24 15.69 9.53 -10.43
C ARG A 24 15.00 9.63 -11.78
N GLN A 25 14.75 8.52 -12.46
CA GLN A 25 14.03 8.48 -13.75
C GLN A 25 12.53 8.79 -13.62
N LEU A 26 11.92 8.49 -12.47
CA LEU A 26 10.51 8.73 -12.22
C LEU A 26 10.22 10.17 -11.75
N LEU A 27 11.15 10.83 -11.08
CA LEU A 27 10.98 12.19 -10.55
C LEU A 27 10.50 13.22 -11.58
N PRO A 28 11.01 13.26 -12.83
CA PRO A 28 10.53 14.21 -13.85
C PRO A 28 9.06 14.07 -14.23
N HIS A 29 8.43 12.92 -13.96
CA HIS A 29 7.00 12.72 -14.19
C HIS A 29 6.12 13.34 -13.09
N GLY A 30 6.72 13.77 -11.96
CA GLY A 30 6.02 14.47 -10.89
C GLY A 30 5.43 13.54 -9.82
N PHE A 31 5.99 12.36 -9.61
CA PHE A 31 5.67 11.53 -8.44
C PHE A 31 6.11 12.24 -7.16
N GLU A 32 5.24 12.25 -6.15
CA GLU A 32 5.42 13.00 -4.90
C GLU A 32 5.87 12.11 -3.75
N THR A 33 5.67 10.79 -3.90
CA THR A 33 6.12 9.79 -2.91
C THR A 33 6.58 8.50 -3.58
N PHE A 34 7.42 7.76 -2.83
CA PHE A 34 7.89 6.45 -3.25
C PHE A 34 7.80 5.49 -2.07
N GLN A 35 7.00 4.42 -2.24
CA GLN A 35 7.08 3.28 -1.34
C GLN A 35 8.14 2.31 -1.85
N ILE A 36 9.05 1.86 -0.98
CA ILE A 36 10.10 0.91 -1.33
C ILE A 36 9.71 -0.49 -0.85
N SER A 37 9.45 -1.40 -1.80
CA SER A 37 9.06 -2.79 -1.52
C SER A 37 10.25 -3.73 -1.59
N PHE A 38 10.56 -4.40 -0.47
CA PHE A 38 11.59 -5.45 -0.40
C PHE A 38 11.06 -6.82 -0.85
N GLY A 39 9.85 -6.88 -1.40
CA GLY A 39 9.23 -8.15 -1.80
C GLY A 39 8.96 -9.05 -0.60
N ILE A 40 9.19 -10.35 -0.73
CA ILE A 40 8.86 -11.32 0.33
C ILE A 40 9.91 -11.39 1.45
N ARG A 41 11.11 -10.84 1.26
CA ARG A 41 12.22 -10.86 2.23
C ARG A 41 13.12 -9.64 2.06
N VAL A 42 13.63 -9.14 3.18
CA VAL A 42 14.75 -8.18 3.21
C VAL A 42 16.08 -8.92 3.12
N GLY A 43 16.23 -10.02 3.87
CA GLY A 43 17.45 -10.84 3.86
C GLY A 43 18.71 -10.03 4.20
N ASP A 44 19.77 -10.25 3.45
CA ASP A 44 21.08 -9.59 3.65
C ASP A 44 21.21 -8.27 2.84
N PHE A 45 20.11 -7.75 2.30
CA PHE A 45 20.13 -6.53 1.48
C PHE A 45 20.68 -5.34 2.28
N ASP A 46 21.53 -4.50 1.67
CA ASP A 46 22.07 -3.28 2.31
C ASP A 46 21.01 -2.16 2.39
N VAL A 47 20.17 -2.22 3.43
CA VAL A 47 19.11 -1.23 3.69
C VAL A 47 19.68 0.16 3.94
N THR A 48 20.83 0.25 4.64
CA THR A 48 21.47 1.54 4.98
C THR A 48 22.04 2.21 3.74
N GLY A 49 22.76 1.46 2.91
CA GLY A 49 23.29 1.98 1.64
C GLY A 49 22.17 2.40 0.68
N LEU A 50 21.06 1.63 0.61
CA LEU A 50 19.89 2.03 -0.17
C LEU A 50 19.29 3.34 0.34
N ALA A 51 19.08 3.48 1.65
CA ALA A 51 18.52 4.70 2.24
C ALA A 51 19.37 5.94 1.90
N ALA A 52 20.68 5.82 2.04
CA ALA A 52 21.60 6.91 1.69
C ALA A 52 21.54 7.26 0.19
N ALA A 53 21.51 6.27 -0.70
CA ALA A 53 21.42 6.50 -2.14
C ALA A 53 20.08 7.13 -2.55
N VAL A 54 18.97 6.70 -1.95
CA VAL A 54 17.64 7.28 -2.19
C VAL A 54 17.59 8.72 -1.68
N SER A 55 18.04 9.00 -0.45
CA SER A 55 18.09 10.36 0.10
C SER A 55 18.87 11.29 -0.81
N ALA A 56 20.07 10.90 -1.25
CA ALA A 56 20.88 11.70 -2.14
C ALA A 56 20.18 12.07 -3.47
N VAL A 57 19.34 11.18 -4.01
CA VAL A 57 18.56 11.44 -5.22
C VAL A 57 17.40 12.40 -4.94
N LEU A 58 16.70 12.22 -3.82
CA LEU A 58 15.57 13.06 -3.45
C LEU A 58 16.02 14.49 -3.08
N ASP A 59 17.13 14.61 -2.34
CA ASP A 59 17.73 15.89 -1.93
C ASP A 59 18.29 16.70 -3.10
N ALA A 60 18.76 16.02 -4.15
CA ALA A 60 19.25 16.65 -5.37
C ALA A 60 18.12 17.11 -6.32
N HIS A 61 16.87 16.70 -6.06
CA HIS A 61 15.75 17.10 -6.89
C HIS A 61 15.20 18.47 -6.50
N GLU A 62 15.15 19.37 -7.45
CA GLU A 62 14.54 20.69 -7.28
C GLU A 62 13.09 20.66 -7.76
N PRO A 63 12.11 20.61 -6.84
CA PRO A 63 10.69 20.64 -7.22
C PRO A 63 10.32 21.99 -7.84
N GLY A 64 9.38 21.99 -8.76
CA GLY A 64 8.82 23.22 -9.31
C GLY A 64 8.17 24.10 -8.23
N PRO A 65 7.90 25.38 -8.51
CA PRO A 65 7.44 26.35 -7.51
C PRO A 65 6.12 25.96 -6.81
N HIS A 66 5.35 25.07 -7.37
CA HIS A 66 4.08 24.56 -6.81
C HIS A 66 4.06 23.06 -6.56
N ASP A 67 5.19 22.39 -6.82
CA ASP A 67 5.32 20.95 -6.62
C ASP A 67 5.74 20.64 -5.17
N LEU A 68 5.31 19.47 -4.69
CA LEU A 68 5.72 18.97 -3.39
C LEU A 68 7.11 18.34 -3.49
N ALA A 69 7.98 18.64 -2.55
CA ALA A 69 9.26 17.93 -2.44
C ALA A 69 8.99 16.42 -2.28
N PRO A 70 9.57 15.56 -3.15
CA PRO A 70 9.34 14.13 -3.10
C PRO A 70 9.93 13.51 -1.83
N ARG A 71 9.33 12.40 -1.37
CA ARG A 71 9.80 11.69 -0.17
C ARG A 71 9.52 10.19 -0.27
N VAL A 72 10.14 9.40 0.59
CA VAL A 72 9.71 8.03 0.84
C VAL A 72 8.47 8.06 1.72
N SER A 73 7.41 7.36 1.33
CA SER A 73 6.13 7.25 2.05
C SER A 73 6.11 6.09 3.02
N ALA A 74 6.67 4.96 2.60
CA ALA A 74 6.71 3.72 3.34
C ALA A 74 7.85 2.82 2.84
N ILE A 75 8.25 1.87 3.66
CA ILE A 75 9.08 0.73 3.27
C ILE A 75 8.34 -0.55 3.64
N GLY A 76 8.48 -1.64 2.87
CA GLY A 76 7.62 -2.79 3.13
C GLY A 76 8.21 -4.15 2.80
N VAL A 77 7.73 -5.20 3.54
CA VAL A 77 8.07 -6.61 3.34
C VAL A 77 6.81 -7.48 3.35
N TYR A 78 6.64 -8.31 2.34
CA TYR A 78 5.39 -9.02 2.04
C TYR A 78 5.50 -10.55 2.16
N GLY A 79 6.34 -11.02 3.10
CA GLY A 79 6.42 -12.42 3.48
C GLY A 79 5.36 -12.83 4.50
N ASN A 80 5.44 -14.06 5.00
CA ASN A 80 4.55 -14.59 6.02
C ASN A 80 5.26 -14.68 7.40
N PRO A 81 5.16 -13.65 8.27
CA PRO A 81 5.84 -13.66 9.57
C PRO A 81 5.22 -14.62 10.58
N LEU A 82 4.02 -15.15 10.33
CA LEU A 82 3.45 -16.15 11.25
C LEU A 82 4.09 -17.54 11.10
N THR A 83 4.83 -17.76 10.01
CA THR A 83 5.48 -19.06 9.74
C THR A 83 7.00 -18.95 9.57
N SER A 84 7.54 -17.75 9.36
CA SER A 84 8.97 -17.51 9.13
C SER A 84 9.54 -16.55 10.17
N PRO A 85 10.39 -17.05 11.10
CA PRO A 85 11.14 -16.19 12.01
C PRO A 85 12.01 -15.17 11.30
N GLU A 86 12.51 -15.51 10.12
CA GLU A 86 13.33 -14.61 9.31
C GLU A 86 12.49 -13.43 8.80
N THR A 87 11.22 -13.66 8.44
CA THR A 87 10.32 -12.56 8.07
C THR A 87 10.00 -11.68 9.27
N VAL A 88 9.92 -12.22 10.48
CA VAL A 88 9.82 -11.42 11.72
C VAL A 88 11.06 -10.54 11.88
N ALA A 89 12.26 -11.09 11.69
CA ALA A 89 13.50 -10.31 11.74
C ALA A 89 13.57 -9.22 10.63
N ASP A 90 13.01 -9.49 9.45
CA ASP A 90 12.87 -8.52 8.37
C ASP A 90 11.97 -7.34 8.81
N TRP A 91 10.83 -7.60 9.46
CA TRP A 91 9.98 -6.56 10.03
C TRP A 91 10.71 -5.73 11.10
N GLU A 92 11.41 -6.38 12.03
CA GLU A 92 12.21 -5.68 13.05
C GLU A 92 13.24 -4.76 12.41
N ARG A 93 13.95 -5.25 11.41
CA ARG A 93 14.97 -4.49 10.68
C ARG A 93 14.37 -3.28 9.96
N LEU A 94 13.23 -3.42 9.29
CA LEU A 94 12.57 -2.30 8.61
C LEU A 94 12.05 -1.27 9.62
N ILE A 95 11.48 -1.70 10.76
CA ILE A 95 11.07 -0.80 11.84
C ILE A 95 12.25 0.03 12.32
N ASP A 96 13.42 -0.60 12.51
CA ASP A 96 14.64 0.09 12.97
C ASP A 96 15.22 1.03 11.89
N SER A 97 14.94 0.76 10.63
CA SER A 97 15.53 1.49 9.49
C SER A 97 14.60 2.58 8.92
N ALA A 98 13.33 2.64 9.30
CA ALA A 98 12.36 3.57 8.70
C ALA A 98 12.84 5.05 8.75
N ALA A 99 13.43 5.46 9.87
CA ALA A 99 13.98 6.81 10.02
C ALA A 99 15.11 7.13 9.04
N LEU A 100 15.88 6.13 8.57
CA LEU A 100 16.93 6.32 7.56
C LEU A 100 16.36 6.75 6.20
N PHE A 101 15.13 6.36 5.91
CA PHE A 101 14.39 6.76 4.71
C PHE A 101 13.55 8.03 4.92
N GLY A 102 13.54 8.59 6.13
CA GLY A 102 12.68 9.73 6.48
C GLY A 102 11.18 9.39 6.47
N CYS A 103 10.80 8.11 6.62
CA CYS A 103 9.41 7.67 6.70
C CYS A 103 9.09 7.08 8.09
N ASP A 104 7.80 6.99 8.38
CA ASP A 104 7.26 6.46 9.63
C ASP A 104 6.30 5.29 9.41
N VAL A 105 6.23 4.73 8.20
CA VAL A 105 5.37 3.60 7.87
C VAL A 105 6.20 2.41 7.40
N VAL A 106 5.98 1.27 8.05
CA VAL A 106 6.47 -0.04 7.60
C VAL A 106 5.26 -0.89 7.22
N ALA A 107 5.23 -1.32 5.96
CA ALA A 107 4.10 -2.02 5.38
C ALA A 107 4.37 -3.51 5.12
N GLY A 108 3.32 -4.29 4.94
CA GLY A 108 3.46 -5.70 4.54
C GLY A 108 2.29 -6.59 4.90
N PHE A 109 2.50 -7.91 4.74
CA PHE A 109 1.49 -8.90 5.10
C PHE A 109 1.54 -9.25 6.58
N THR A 110 0.35 -9.47 7.16
CA THR A 110 0.22 -10.03 8.51
C THR A 110 0.71 -11.46 8.61
N GLY A 111 0.72 -12.19 7.50
CA GLY A 111 0.90 -13.63 7.48
C GLY A 111 -0.40 -14.39 7.80
N ARG A 112 -0.32 -15.72 7.70
CA ARG A 112 -1.39 -16.66 8.00
C ARG A 112 -0.81 -18.03 8.33
N ILE A 113 -1.47 -18.81 9.20
CA ILE A 113 -1.18 -20.23 9.33
C ILE A 113 -1.71 -20.91 8.06
N PRO A 114 -0.84 -21.53 7.23
CA PRO A 114 -1.22 -22.05 5.93
C PRO A 114 -2.34 -23.09 5.98
N GLY A 115 -3.27 -23.01 5.03
CA GLY A 115 -4.40 -23.91 4.88
C GLY A 115 -5.46 -23.83 5.98
N ARG A 116 -5.33 -22.92 6.97
CA ARG A 116 -6.26 -22.84 8.11
C ARG A 116 -7.23 -21.67 7.97
N PRO A 117 -8.42 -21.75 8.59
CA PRO A 117 -9.32 -20.60 8.71
C PRO A 117 -8.67 -19.40 9.36
N VAL A 118 -9.04 -18.18 8.92
CA VAL A 118 -8.49 -16.92 9.43
C VAL A 118 -8.48 -16.84 10.96
N PRO A 119 -9.55 -17.24 11.70
CA PRO A 119 -9.57 -17.14 13.17
C PRO A 119 -8.47 -17.94 13.87
N GLU A 120 -7.99 -19.02 13.29
CA GLU A 120 -6.93 -19.84 13.88
C GLU A 120 -5.56 -19.13 13.87
N SER A 121 -5.41 -18.08 13.09
CA SER A 121 -4.18 -17.28 13.02
C SER A 121 -4.11 -16.14 14.05
N PHE A 122 -5.22 -15.70 14.67
CA PHE A 122 -5.19 -14.52 15.52
C PHE A 122 -4.31 -14.65 16.76
N GLY A 123 -4.27 -15.82 17.39
CA GLY A 123 -3.36 -16.06 18.54
C GLY A 123 -1.89 -15.95 18.12
N ARG A 124 -1.52 -16.50 16.96
CA ARG A 124 -0.17 -16.36 16.42
C ARG A 124 0.14 -14.94 15.96
N PHE A 125 -0.83 -14.26 15.35
CA PHE A 125 -0.73 -12.84 15.01
C PHE A 125 -0.42 -11.99 16.25
N ALA A 126 -1.17 -12.16 17.33
CA ALA A 126 -0.92 -11.42 18.58
C ALA A 126 0.48 -11.70 19.14
N ALA A 127 0.92 -12.96 19.12
CA ALA A 127 2.25 -13.34 19.60
C ALA A 127 3.40 -12.73 18.77
N VAL A 128 3.21 -12.55 17.46
CA VAL A 128 4.21 -11.97 16.55
C VAL A 128 4.12 -10.44 16.54
N PHE A 129 2.93 -9.89 16.33
CA PHE A 129 2.78 -8.44 16.14
C PHE A 129 2.64 -7.65 17.45
N GLY A 130 2.36 -8.26 18.58
CA GLY A 130 2.42 -7.57 19.88
C GLY A 130 3.82 -6.96 20.13
N PRO A 131 4.91 -7.77 20.14
CA PRO A 131 6.27 -7.25 20.26
C PRO A 131 6.68 -6.28 19.15
N LEU A 132 6.31 -6.56 17.89
CA LEU A 132 6.62 -5.68 16.75
C LEU A 132 5.92 -4.31 16.87
N ALA A 133 4.66 -4.30 17.29
CA ALA A 133 3.91 -3.07 17.53
C ALA A 133 4.55 -2.23 18.64
N LYS A 134 4.95 -2.87 19.76
CA LYS A 134 5.68 -2.19 20.82
C LYS A 134 7.00 -1.58 20.33
N ARG A 135 7.77 -2.35 19.53
CA ARG A 135 9.01 -1.87 18.90
C ARG A 135 8.74 -0.67 17.98
N ALA A 136 7.64 -0.71 17.22
CA ALA A 136 7.23 0.38 16.35
C ALA A 136 6.85 1.64 17.13
N GLU A 137 6.05 1.50 18.21
CA GLU A 137 5.70 2.62 19.10
C GLU A 137 6.93 3.31 19.68
N ASP A 138 7.91 2.53 20.16
CA ASP A 138 9.16 3.05 20.75
C ASP A 138 9.99 3.86 19.74
N ARG A 139 9.74 3.71 18.44
CA ARG A 139 10.41 4.41 17.33
C ARG A 139 9.54 5.43 16.59
N GLY A 140 8.28 5.59 17.00
CA GLY A 140 7.32 6.44 16.29
C GLY A 140 6.97 5.91 14.89
N VAL A 141 7.03 4.59 14.67
CA VAL A 141 6.73 3.92 13.41
C VAL A 141 5.33 3.31 13.47
N ARG A 142 4.64 3.31 12.34
CA ARG A 142 3.32 2.70 12.13
C ARG A 142 3.46 1.45 11.27
N LEU A 143 2.78 0.37 11.65
CA LEU A 143 2.74 -0.89 10.91
C LEU A 143 1.47 -0.94 10.06
N ALA A 144 1.61 -1.00 8.76
CA ALA A 144 0.52 -0.95 7.80
C ALA A 144 0.32 -2.32 7.12
N PHE A 145 -0.83 -2.95 7.36
CA PHE A 145 -1.11 -4.28 6.82
C PHE A 145 -1.90 -4.19 5.51
N GLU A 146 -1.32 -4.74 4.45
CA GLU A 146 -1.98 -4.78 3.14
C GLU A 146 -3.21 -5.71 3.17
N ASN A 147 -4.31 -5.26 2.56
CA ASN A 147 -5.57 -6.00 2.53
C ASN A 147 -5.71 -6.98 1.37
N CYS A 148 -4.59 -7.46 0.83
CA CYS A 148 -4.55 -8.45 -0.24
C CYS A 148 -4.99 -9.83 0.24
N GLU A 149 -5.93 -10.48 -0.45
CA GLU A 149 -6.38 -11.83 -0.13
C GLU A 149 -5.39 -12.93 -0.57
N LYS A 150 -4.48 -12.63 -1.49
CA LYS A 150 -3.49 -13.60 -2.04
C LYS A 150 -4.12 -14.93 -2.44
N ARG A 151 -5.26 -14.88 -3.14
CA ARG A 151 -6.09 -16.05 -3.52
C ARG A 151 -6.62 -16.85 -2.32
N GLY A 152 -6.51 -16.31 -1.12
CA GLY A 152 -7.10 -16.91 0.08
C GLY A 152 -8.57 -16.57 0.24
N SER A 153 -9.24 -17.34 1.11
CA SER A 153 -10.60 -17.08 1.57
C SER A 153 -10.62 -17.02 3.10
N TRP A 154 -11.80 -16.81 3.68
CA TRP A 154 -11.94 -16.89 5.13
C TRP A 154 -11.57 -18.27 5.69
N GLU A 155 -11.90 -19.34 4.95
CA GLU A 155 -11.74 -20.73 5.37
C GLU A 155 -10.36 -21.31 5.08
N SER A 156 -9.69 -20.84 4.05
CA SER A 156 -8.36 -21.36 3.66
C SER A 156 -7.53 -20.32 2.92
N GLY A 157 -6.21 -20.39 3.08
CA GLY A 157 -5.21 -19.55 2.43
C GLY A 157 -3.87 -19.64 3.16
N ASP A 158 -2.82 -19.07 2.57
CA ASP A 158 -1.45 -19.33 3.01
C ASP A 158 -0.66 -18.07 3.41
N TRP A 159 -1.14 -16.87 3.06
CA TRP A 159 -0.28 -15.70 3.11
C TRP A 159 -0.72 -14.57 4.04
N ASN A 160 -2.03 -14.29 4.12
CA ASN A 160 -2.47 -13.06 4.75
C ASN A 160 -3.86 -13.19 5.36
N ILE A 161 -4.04 -12.72 6.60
CA ILE A 161 -5.36 -12.67 7.24
C ILE A 161 -6.05 -11.32 7.08
N ALA A 162 -5.31 -10.25 6.72
CA ALA A 162 -5.83 -8.87 6.68
C ALA A 162 -6.75 -8.58 5.48
N HIS A 163 -7.32 -9.59 4.82
CA HIS A 163 -8.03 -9.43 3.55
C HIS A 163 -9.52 -9.05 3.65
N ALA A 164 -10.05 -8.93 4.86
CA ALA A 164 -11.47 -8.63 5.04
C ALA A 164 -11.71 -7.73 6.27
N PRO A 165 -12.73 -6.84 6.25
CA PRO A 165 -13.04 -5.95 7.37
C PRO A 165 -13.25 -6.68 8.70
N ARG A 166 -13.88 -7.86 8.67
CA ARG A 166 -14.04 -8.71 9.85
C ARG A 166 -12.70 -9.16 10.46
N ALA A 167 -11.70 -9.40 9.62
CA ALA A 167 -10.36 -9.74 10.11
C ALA A 167 -9.67 -8.51 10.73
N TRP A 168 -9.86 -7.32 10.16
CA TRP A 168 -9.27 -6.09 10.71
C TRP A 168 -9.77 -5.81 12.12
N ASP A 169 -11.10 -5.90 12.36
CA ASP A 169 -11.69 -5.73 13.70
C ASP A 169 -11.06 -6.71 14.71
N ALA A 170 -10.90 -7.98 14.32
CA ALA A 170 -10.30 -9.00 15.18
C ALA A 170 -8.78 -8.79 15.41
N MET A 171 -8.05 -8.34 14.39
CA MET A 171 -6.62 -8.02 14.50
C MET A 171 -6.40 -6.84 15.45
N PHE A 172 -7.19 -5.77 15.32
CA PHE A 172 -7.09 -4.61 16.20
C PHE A 172 -7.49 -4.93 17.65
N ALA A 173 -8.41 -5.88 17.86
CA ALA A 173 -8.74 -6.39 19.19
C ALA A 173 -7.65 -7.33 19.76
N ALA A 174 -6.96 -8.09 18.90
CA ALA A 174 -5.91 -9.01 19.33
C ALA A 174 -4.60 -8.31 19.69
N VAL A 175 -4.32 -7.15 19.09
CA VAL A 175 -3.18 -6.29 19.40
C VAL A 175 -3.68 -4.86 19.57
N GLU A 176 -3.92 -4.47 20.82
CA GLU A 176 -4.39 -3.12 21.18
C GLU A 176 -3.22 -2.13 21.16
N SER A 177 -2.85 -1.69 19.94
CA SER A 177 -1.76 -0.75 19.73
C SER A 177 -2.17 0.35 18.76
N PRO A 178 -1.78 1.61 19.01
CA PRO A 178 -1.98 2.69 18.05
C PRO A 178 -1.06 2.57 16.82
N ALA A 179 0.00 1.76 16.90
CA ALA A 179 0.94 1.61 15.80
C ALA A 179 0.40 0.74 14.65
N ILE A 180 -0.53 -0.21 14.93
CA ILE A 180 -1.05 -1.08 13.86
C ILE A 180 -2.21 -0.46 13.10
N GLY A 181 -2.24 -0.65 11.79
CA GLY A 181 -3.28 -0.17 10.88
C GLY A 181 -3.20 -0.87 9.53
N LEU A 182 -3.74 -0.24 8.52
CA LEU A 182 -3.86 -0.82 7.18
C LEU A 182 -2.98 -0.08 6.17
N GLU A 183 -2.35 -0.84 5.31
CA GLU A 183 -2.01 -0.46 3.95
C GLU A 183 -3.21 -0.87 3.10
N TRP A 184 -4.09 0.10 2.87
CA TRP A 184 -5.39 -0.18 2.30
C TRP A 184 -5.41 0.03 0.79
N GLU A 185 -6.13 -0.83 0.06
CA GLU A 185 -6.37 -0.64 -1.36
C GLU A 185 -7.79 -1.06 -1.77
N PRO A 186 -8.47 -0.30 -2.65
CA PRO A 186 -9.82 -0.61 -3.08
C PRO A 186 -9.90 -1.85 -3.97
N CYS A 187 -8.84 -2.17 -4.68
CA CYS A 187 -8.75 -3.29 -5.61
C CYS A 187 -9.20 -4.62 -4.95
N HIS A 188 -8.63 -4.98 -3.79
CA HIS A 188 -8.96 -6.21 -3.08
C HIS A 188 -10.34 -6.20 -2.42
N GLN A 189 -10.89 -5.01 -2.18
CA GLN A 189 -12.30 -4.89 -1.79
C GLN A 189 -13.22 -5.24 -2.97
N LEU A 190 -12.94 -4.68 -4.16
CA LEU A 190 -13.71 -4.98 -5.38
C LEU A 190 -13.62 -6.46 -5.77
N VAL A 191 -12.42 -7.05 -5.66
CA VAL A 191 -12.19 -8.50 -5.89
C VAL A 191 -13.07 -9.36 -4.97
N SER A 192 -13.30 -8.89 -3.75
CA SER A 192 -14.13 -9.56 -2.74
C SER A 192 -15.60 -9.13 -2.76
N PHE A 193 -16.01 -8.29 -3.74
CA PHE A 193 -17.35 -7.68 -3.82
C PHE A 193 -17.74 -6.90 -2.56
N VAL A 194 -16.77 -6.31 -1.89
CA VAL A 194 -16.97 -5.37 -0.76
C VAL A 194 -16.93 -3.95 -1.30
N ASP A 195 -17.93 -3.13 -0.93
CA ASP A 195 -17.92 -1.70 -1.29
C ASP A 195 -16.76 -0.98 -0.57
N PRO A 196 -15.82 -0.35 -1.31
CA PRO A 196 -14.67 0.29 -0.69
C PRO A 196 -15.03 1.53 0.15
N LEU A 197 -16.00 2.35 -0.26
CA LEU A 197 -16.26 3.65 0.38
C LEU A 197 -16.74 3.55 1.82
N PRO A 198 -17.72 2.69 2.18
CA PRO A 198 -18.12 2.51 3.57
C PRO A 198 -16.98 1.97 4.45
N GLN A 199 -16.12 1.11 3.88
CA GLN A 199 -14.97 0.57 4.61
C GLN A 199 -13.92 1.66 4.84
N LEU A 200 -13.64 2.48 3.83
CA LEU A 200 -12.75 3.62 3.95
C LEU A 200 -13.20 4.55 5.09
N GLN A 201 -14.48 4.93 5.13
CA GLN A 201 -15.05 5.79 6.18
C GLN A 201 -14.89 5.16 7.57
N LYS A 202 -15.23 3.87 7.71
CA LYS A 202 -15.14 3.16 8.99
C LYS A 202 -13.72 3.07 9.54
N TYR A 203 -12.74 2.83 8.66
CA TYR A 203 -11.37 2.54 9.06
C TYR A 203 -10.37 3.68 8.78
N ALA A 204 -10.80 4.86 8.35
CA ALA A 204 -9.93 5.98 7.99
C ALA A 204 -8.88 6.29 9.08
N SER A 205 -9.25 6.21 10.36
CA SER A 205 -8.35 6.43 11.51
C SER A 205 -7.34 5.30 11.74
N ARG A 206 -7.41 4.23 10.96
CA ARG A 206 -6.50 3.08 11.01
C ARG A 206 -5.84 2.82 9.65
N ILE A 207 -6.01 3.69 8.67
CA ILE A 207 -5.33 3.60 7.38
C ILE A 207 -4.08 4.46 7.44
N TRP A 208 -2.91 3.84 7.34
CA TRP A 208 -1.62 4.52 7.41
C TRP A 208 -1.05 4.80 6.03
N HIS A 209 -1.37 3.95 5.06
CA HIS A 209 -0.91 4.03 3.69
C HIS A 209 -1.97 3.51 2.73
N ILE A 210 -1.96 3.94 1.48
CA ILE A 210 -2.90 3.47 0.45
C ILE A 210 -2.13 3.05 -0.80
N HIS A 211 -2.40 1.83 -1.30
CA HIS A 211 -2.01 1.46 -2.64
C HIS A 211 -3.00 1.99 -3.67
N GLY A 212 -2.47 2.73 -4.62
CA GLY A 212 -3.18 3.15 -5.82
C GLY A 212 -3.30 1.99 -6.81
N LYS A 213 -4.23 1.09 -6.55
CA LYS A 213 -4.53 -0.06 -7.39
C LYS A 213 -6.02 -0.22 -7.58
N ASP A 214 -6.44 -0.60 -8.76
CA ASP A 214 -7.82 -0.71 -9.17
C ASP A 214 -8.16 -2.15 -9.58
N ALA A 215 -9.42 -2.42 -9.83
CA ALA A 215 -9.89 -3.68 -10.39
C ALA A 215 -11.01 -3.45 -11.41
N GLN A 216 -11.12 -4.39 -12.34
CA GLN A 216 -12.19 -4.49 -13.31
C GLN A 216 -12.90 -5.83 -13.13
N VAL A 217 -14.22 -5.80 -12.95
CA VAL A 217 -15.08 -6.99 -12.90
C VAL A 217 -15.73 -7.17 -14.26
N ASP A 218 -15.55 -8.35 -14.88
CA ASP A 218 -16.26 -8.73 -16.10
C ASP A 218 -17.60 -9.38 -15.73
N TRP A 219 -18.63 -8.56 -15.69
CA TRP A 219 -19.98 -9.00 -15.39
C TRP A 219 -20.56 -9.97 -16.44
N ASN A 220 -20.07 -9.96 -17.69
CA ASN A 220 -20.55 -10.88 -18.71
C ASN A 220 -20.03 -12.29 -18.44
N VAL A 221 -18.75 -12.41 -18.06
CA VAL A 221 -18.19 -13.69 -17.63
C VAL A 221 -18.94 -14.23 -16.39
N ILE A 222 -19.25 -13.36 -15.42
CA ILE A 222 -20.01 -13.79 -14.23
C ILE A 222 -21.43 -14.28 -14.61
N ARG A 223 -22.13 -13.58 -15.51
CA ARG A 223 -23.47 -14.00 -15.94
C ARG A 223 -23.47 -15.31 -16.72
N GLU A 224 -22.42 -15.59 -17.48
CA GLU A 224 -22.31 -16.79 -18.31
C GLU A 224 -21.77 -17.99 -17.51
N HIS A 225 -20.75 -17.80 -16.70
CA HIS A 225 -20.00 -18.88 -16.05
C HIS A 225 -20.12 -18.89 -14.52
N GLY A 226 -20.66 -17.83 -13.92
CA GLY A 226 -20.68 -17.65 -12.46
C GLY A 226 -19.29 -17.41 -11.87
N ILE A 227 -19.26 -17.07 -10.59
CA ILE A 227 -17.99 -16.80 -9.86
C ILE A 227 -17.17 -18.07 -9.55
N ARG A 228 -17.76 -19.26 -9.75
CA ARG A 228 -17.15 -20.59 -9.50
C ARG A 228 -16.95 -21.40 -10.77
N GLY A 229 -17.21 -20.84 -11.94
CA GLY A 229 -17.10 -21.52 -13.22
C GLY A 229 -15.67 -21.73 -13.73
N GLY A 230 -14.65 -21.30 -12.99
CA GLY A 230 -13.25 -21.48 -13.36
C GLY A 230 -12.76 -20.52 -14.46
N VAL A 231 -13.58 -19.59 -14.89
CA VAL A 231 -13.22 -18.53 -15.85
C VAL A 231 -12.86 -17.27 -15.08
N GLN A 232 -11.74 -16.64 -15.44
CA GLN A 232 -11.30 -15.40 -14.79
C GLN A 232 -12.26 -14.26 -15.14
N TYR A 233 -12.80 -13.61 -14.12
CA TYR A 233 -13.79 -12.52 -14.24
C TYR A 233 -13.34 -11.22 -13.56
N ILE A 234 -12.19 -11.21 -12.88
CA ILE A 234 -11.62 -10.03 -12.24
C ILE A 234 -10.19 -9.84 -12.74
N HIS A 235 -9.89 -8.60 -13.09
CA HIS A 235 -8.55 -8.17 -13.47
C HIS A 235 -8.11 -7.02 -12.59
N HIS A 236 -6.90 -7.12 -12.02
CA HIS A 236 -6.26 -5.99 -11.37
C HIS A 236 -5.92 -4.95 -12.42
N ARG A 237 -6.14 -3.69 -12.11
CA ARG A 237 -5.94 -2.60 -13.04
C ARG A 237 -5.16 -1.45 -12.38
N THR A 238 -4.45 -0.74 -13.18
CA THR A 238 -3.86 0.55 -12.82
C THR A 238 -4.98 1.59 -12.61
N PRO A 239 -4.87 2.52 -11.62
CA PRO A 239 -5.90 3.53 -11.37
C PRO A 239 -6.30 4.32 -12.61
N GLY A 240 -7.63 4.46 -12.82
CA GLY A 240 -8.21 5.08 -14.00
C GLY A 240 -8.56 4.12 -15.13
N PHE A 241 -8.14 2.86 -15.02
CA PHE A 241 -8.48 1.80 -15.98
C PHE A 241 -9.36 0.71 -15.37
N GLY A 242 -9.74 0.85 -14.11
CA GLY A 242 -10.65 -0.02 -13.37
C GLY A 242 -11.99 0.65 -13.05
N MET A 243 -12.64 0.17 -11.99
CA MET A 243 -14.00 0.56 -11.61
C MET A 243 -14.05 1.46 -10.37
N THR A 244 -12.93 1.75 -9.70
CA THR A 244 -12.89 2.58 -8.51
C THR A 244 -13.20 4.05 -8.87
N ASN A 245 -14.18 4.64 -8.19
CA ASN A 245 -14.39 6.09 -8.25
C ASN A 245 -13.38 6.79 -7.34
N TRP A 246 -12.21 7.08 -7.86
CA TRP A 246 -11.13 7.73 -7.11
C TRP A 246 -11.45 9.16 -6.69
N THR A 247 -12.35 9.85 -7.39
CA THR A 247 -12.81 11.18 -6.99
C THR A 247 -13.60 11.12 -5.68
N ASP A 248 -14.53 10.17 -5.56
CA ASP A 248 -15.30 9.97 -4.33
C ASP A 248 -14.42 9.45 -3.20
N LEU A 249 -13.49 8.54 -3.51
CA LEU A 249 -12.55 7.99 -2.55
C LEU A 249 -11.68 9.10 -1.94
N ILE A 250 -11.06 9.94 -2.76
CA ILE A 250 -10.22 11.05 -2.29
C ILE A 250 -11.05 12.11 -1.54
N SER A 251 -12.26 12.39 -2.01
CA SER A 251 -13.19 13.30 -1.31
C SER A 251 -13.55 12.76 0.08
N THR A 252 -13.80 11.46 0.19
CA THR A 252 -14.07 10.78 1.45
C THR A 252 -12.87 10.82 2.41
N LEU A 253 -11.66 10.58 1.91
CA LEU A 253 -10.43 10.72 2.70
C LEU A 253 -10.31 12.13 3.30
N ARG A 254 -10.57 13.16 2.50
CA ARG A 254 -10.55 14.56 2.98
C ARG A 254 -11.64 14.85 4.00
N GLN A 255 -12.86 14.34 3.81
CA GLN A 255 -13.94 14.45 4.80
C GLN A 255 -13.56 13.80 6.13
N CYS A 256 -12.82 12.68 6.08
CA CYS A 256 -12.26 12.02 7.26
C CYS A 256 -11.00 12.71 7.81
N GLN A 257 -10.56 13.82 7.23
CA GLN A 257 -9.31 14.53 7.58
C GLN A 257 -8.06 13.63 7.48
N TRP A 258 -8.11 12.61 6.64
CA TRP A 258 -6.99 11.71 6.42
C TRP A 258 -5.83 12.43 5.73
N ARG A 259 -4.61 12.11 6.16
CA ARG A 259 -3.37 12.62 5.57
C ARG A 259 -2.41 11.47 5.33
N GLY A 260 -1.87 11.39 4.12
CA GLY A 260 -0.95 10.30 3.77
C GLY A 260 -0.60 10.27 2.30
N SER A 261 -0.21 9.09 1.84
CA SER A 261 0.21 8.84 0.47
C SER A 261 -0.65 7.77 -0.19
N ILE A 262 -0.95 7.97 -1.46
CA ILE A 262 -1.51 6.97 -2.37
C ILE A 262 -0.42 6.62 -3.35
N ASP A 263 0.23 5.47 -3.17
CA ASP A 263 1.30 5.03 -4.06
C ASP A 263 0.80 4.01 -5.06
N ILE A 264 0.93 4.33 -6.34
CA ILE A 264 0.45 3.51 -7.46
C ILE A 264 1.21 2.19 -7.46
N GLU A 265 0.46 1.09 -7.36
CA GLU A 265 0.98 -0.25 -7.54
C GLU A 265 0.60 -0.75 -8.94
N GLY A 266 1.60 -0.79 -9.85
CA GLY A 266 1.40 -1.16 -11.26
C GLY A 266 1.32 -2.66 -11.51
N PHE A 267 1.67 -3.49 -10.54
CA PHE A 267 1.75 -4.93 -10.71
C PHE A 267 0.39 -5.56 -11.05
N HIS A 268 0.43 -6.56 -11.91
CA HIS A 268 -0.69 -7.40 -12.30
C HIS A 268 -1.73 -6.78 -13.24
N ASP A 269 -1.53 -5.57 -13.77
CA ASP A 269 -2.38 -5.05 -14.84
C ASP A 269 -2.16 -5.87 -16.12
N PRO A 270 -3.21 -6.44 -16.75
CA PRO A 270 -3.05 -7.27 -17.95
C PRO A 270 -2.65 -6.47 -19.20
N VAL A 271 -2.81 -5.15 -19.18
CA VAL A 271 -2.51 -4.25 -20.32
C VAL A 271 -1.24 -3.44 -20.05
N TYR A 272 -1.19 -2.77 -18.89
CA TYR A 272 -0.05 -1.91 -18.49
C TYR A 272 0.96 -2.70 -17.68
N ARG A 273 1.69 -3.59 -18.35
CA ARG A 273 2.73 -4.43 -17.79
C ARG A 273 3.97 -4.43 -18.67
N ASP A 274 5.05 -5.01 -18.21
CA ASP A 274 6.31 -5.12 -18.92
C ASP A 274 6.78 -3.73 -19.45
N ALA A 275 6.96 -3.57 -20.73
CA ALA A 275 7.38 -2.30 -21.34
C ALA A 275 6.36 -1.15 -21.17
N LEU A 276 5.10 -1.42 -20.84
CA LEU A 276 4.06 -0.42 -20.66
C LEU A 276 3.79 -0.11 -19.18
N GLU A 277 4.45 -0.75 -18.24
CA GLU A 277 4.18 -0.57 -16.80
C GLU A 277 4.40 0.88 -16.37
N THR A 278 5.54 1.46 -16.64
CA THR A 278 5.82 2.88 -16.32
C THR A 278 4.84 3.81 -17.04
N THR A 279 4.47 3.50 -18.29
CA THR A 279 3.46 4.28 -19.03
C THR A 279 2.11 4.28 -18.30
N GLY A 280 1.68 3.13 -17.79
CA GLY A 280 0.46 3.00 -17.01
C GLY A 280 0.54 3.77 -15.68
N GLN A 281 1.67 3.68 -14.98
CA GLN A 281 1.89 4.39 -13.72
C GLN A 281 1.84 5.91 -13.91
N VAL A 282 2.47 6.45 -14.96
CA VAL A 282 2.42 7.89 -15.28
C VAL A 282 1.01 8.33 -15.67
N ALA A 283 0.27 7.50 -16.43
CA ALA A 283 -1.13 7.79 -16.75
C ALA A 283 -2.01 7.82 -15.47
N ALA A 284 -1.80 6.86 -14.55
CA ALA A 284 -2.48 6.81 -13.26
C ALA A 284 -2.12 8.01 -12.38
N LEU A 285 -0.87 8.43 -12.34
CA LEU A 285 -0.43 9.64 -11.62
C LEU A 285 -1.24 10.86 -12.08
N GLY A 286 -1.31 11.10 -13.39
CA GLY A 286 -2.08 12.19 -13.97
C GLY A 286 -3.58 12.09 -13.66
N TYR A 287 -4.14 10.88 -13.68
CA TYR A 287 -5.52 10.62 -13.33
C TYR A 287 -5.80 10.90 -11.85
N LEU A 288 -5.03 10.34 -10.92
CA LEU A 288 -5.20 10.54 -9.48
C LEU A 288 -4.99 11.99 -9.05
N LYS A 289 -4.02 12.71 -9.65
CA LYS A 289 -3.85 14.14 -9.44
C LYS A 289 -5.09 14.94 -9.88
N ARG A 290 -5.75 14.57 -10.97
CA ARG A 290 -7.04 15.18 -11.38
C ARG A 290 -8.16 14.85 -10.38
N CYS A 291 -8.26 13.61 -9.92
CA CYS A 291 -9.24 13.21 -8.89
C CYS A 291 -9.02 13.94 -7.56
N ARG A 292 -7.78 14.30 -7.24
CA ARG A 292 -7.40 15.11 -6.07
C ARG A 292 -7.79 16.59 -6.20
N GLY A 293 -8.14 17.07 -7.39
CA GLY A 293 -8.52 18.46 -7.68
C GLY A 293 -7.62 19.18 -8.69
N GLY A 294 -6.70 18.46 -9.33
CA GLY A 294 -5.80 19.01 -10.35
C GLY A 294 -4.69 19.89 -9.78
N ALA A 295 -4.26 20.89 -10.52
CA ALA A 295 -3.24 21.84 -10.07
C ALA A 295 -3.78 22.72 -8.93
N PHE A 296 -2.92 23.04 -7.98
CA PHE A 296 -3.27 23.97 -6.91
C PHE A 296 -3.51 25.38 -7.48
N VAL A 297 -4.65 25.95 -7.14
CA VAL A 297 -4.98 27.35 -7.44
C VAL A 297 -5.14 28.07 -6.11
N PRO A 298 -4.31 29.07 -5.80
CA PRO A 298 -4.43 29.85 -4.57
C PRO A 298 -5.78 30.55 -4.49
N ASN A 299 -6.37 30.55 -3.30
CA ASN A 299 -7.56 31.34 -3.05
C ASN A 299 -7.19 32.84 -3.06
N PRO A 300 -7.88 33.70 -3.82
CA PRO A 300 -7.52 35.10 -3.94
C PRO A 300 -7.95 35.97 -2.73
N TRP A 301 -8.67 35.40 -1.76
CA TRP A 301 -9.13 36.09 -0.55
C TRP A 301 -8.65 35.43 0.75
#